data_b39b1c65e8cc65b975fabec91fba261c
#
_entry.id   b39b1c65e8cc65b975fabec91fba261c
#
_cell.length_a   1.000
_cell.length_b   1.000
_cell.length_c   1.000
_cell.angle_alpha   90.00
_cell.angle_beta   90.00
_cell.angle_gamma   90.00
#
_symmetry.space_group_name_H-M   'P 1'
#
loop_
_entity.id
_entity.type
_entity.pdbx_description
1 polymer ?
#
loop_
_entity_poly.entity_id
_entity_poly.type
_entity_poly.pdbx_seq_one_letter_code
_entity_poly.pdbx_strand_id
1 'polypeptide(L)' 'MPKQSRFLCIGGFLNGTQVKDQGDSFICIENGKHVTYYKKEIFHQDAWDHDYYVCESITDQQARNWVYDIPLY' A
#
# COMPACT_ATOMS: atom_id res chain seq x y z
N MET A 1 21.11 1.11 -7.57
CA MET A 1 19.88 1.77 -7.15
C MET A 1 19.44 1.26 -5.79
N PRO A 2 19.18 2.15 -4.88
CA PRO A 2 18.69 1.69 -3.58
C PRO A 2 17.30 1.08 -3.74
N LYS A 3 17.05 0.05 -2.96
CA LYS A 3 15.72 -0.56 -2.94
C LYS A 3 14.76 0.34 -2.18
N GLN A 4 13.50 0.26 -2.54
CA GLN A 4 12.45 0.92 -1.77
C GLN A 4 12.46 0.34 -0.35
N SER A 5 12.63 1.20 0.64
CA SER A 5 12.76 0.76 2.03
C SER A 5 11.49 0.93 2.83
N ARG A 6 10.55 1.74 2.35
CA ARG A 6 9.28 1.97 3.00
C ARG A 6 8.15 1.86 1.99
N PHE A 7 7.03 1.33 2.46
CA PHE A 7 5.90 1.02 1.60
C PHE A 7 4.66 1.66 2.21
N LEU A 8 3.98 2.46 1.41
CA LEU A 8 2.76 3.12 1.86
C LEU A 8 1.61 2.11 1.85
N CYS A 9 0.83 2.12 2.92
CA CYS A 9 -0.33 1.25 3.03
C CYS A 9 -1.57 1.97 2.54
N ILE A 10 -2.42 1.26 1.81
CA ILE A 10 -3.63 1.80 1.21
C ILE A 10 -4.83 1.04 1.74
N GLY A 11 -5.76 1.78 2.31
CA GLY A 11 -6.99 1.21 2.85
C GLY A 11 -6.83 0.69 4.26
N GLY A 12 -7.95 0.49 4.93
CA GLY A 12 -7.99 -0.07 6.27
C GLY A 12 -7.33 0.80 7.33
N PHE A 13 -6.98 0.16 8.42
CA PHE A 13 -6.42 0.83 9.59
C PHE A 13 -5.11 1.55 9.31
N LEU A 14 -4.28 0.97 8.46
CA LEU A 14 -2.95 1.51 8.17
C LEU A 14 -2.93 2.48 6.98
N ASN A 15 -4.09 2.87 6.49
CA ASN A 15 -4.16 3.76 5.33
C ASN A 15 -3.33 5.02 5.56
N GLY A 16 -2.42 5.30 4.64
CA GLY A 16 -1.55 6.47 4.73
C GLY A 16 -0.30 6.26 5.57
N THR A 17 -0.13 5.09 6.18
CA THR A 17 1.01 4.76 7.02
C THR A 17 2.10 4.08 6.18
N GLN A 18 3.35 4.41 6.43
CA GLN A 18 4.48 3.74 5.78
C GLN A 18 5.04 2.66 6.68
N VAL A 19 5.31 1.50 6.11
CA VAL A 19 5.89 0.37 6.83
C VAL A 19 7.14 -0.14 6.13
N LYS A 20 7.96 -0.86 6.87
CA LYS A 20 9.12 -1.53 6.30
C LYS A 20 8.66 -2.73 5.46
N ASP A 21 9.56 -3.27 4.68
CA ASP A 21 9.28 -4.45 3.87
C ASP A 21 8.85 -5.62 4.75
N GLN A 22 7.64 -6.09 4.53
CA GLN A 22 7.05 -7.22 5.26
C GLN A 22 6.93 -8.46 4.38
N GLY A 23 7.59 -8.47 3.22
CA GLY A 23 7.44 -9.55 2.26
C GLY A 23 6.24 -9.31 1.35
N ASP A 24 5.71 -10.38 0.78
CA ASP A 24 4.62 -10.28 -0.20
C ASP A 24 3.29 -9.86 0.43
N SER A 25 3.12 -10.12 1.71
CA SER A 25 1.92 -9.74 2.43
C SER A 25 2.21 -9.76 3.92
N PHE A 26 1.34 -9.13 4.68
CA PHE A 26 1.40 -9.22 6.13
C PHE A 26 0.01 -9.06 6.70
N ILE A 27 -0.14 -9.50 7.95
CA ILE A 27 -1.41 -9.43 8.65
C ILE A 27 -1.25 -8.48 9.84
N CYS A 28 -2.21 -7.58 10.00
CA CYS A 28 -2.30 -6.78 11.20
C CYS A 28 -3.63 -7.06 11.90
N ILE A 29 -3.68 -6.74 13.18
CA ILE A 29 -4.89 -6.96 13.97
C ILE A 29 -5.51 -5.61 14.26
N GLU A 30 -6.75 -5.45 13.86
CA GLU A 30 -7.51 -4.21 14.06
C GLU A 30 -8.80 -4.57 14.80
N ASN A 31 -8.94 -4.08 16.01
CA ASN A 31 -10.13 -4.35 16.85
C ASN A 31 -10.43 -5.84 16.95
N GLY A 32 -9.38 -6.67 17.12
CA GLY A 32 -9.53 -8.10 17.23
C GLY A 32 -9.75 -8.83 15.92
N LYS A 33 -9.74 -8.12 14.79
CA LYS A 33 -9.91 -8.73 13.47
C LYS A 33 -8.57 -8.76 12.74
N HIS A 34 -8.33 -9.84 12.02
CA HIS A 34 -7.15 -9.97 11.17
C HIS A 34 -7.42 -9.29 9.84
N VAL A 35 -6.52 -8.39 9.46
CA VAL A 35 -6.60 -7.68 8.18
C VAL A 35 -5.31 -7.94 7.43
N THR A 36 -5.42 -8.44 6.21
CA THR A 36 -4.25 -8.76 5.38
C THR A 36 -3.98 -7.64 4.40
N TYR A 37 -2.71 -7.27 4.29
CA TYR A 37 -2.23 -6.31 3.30
C TYR A 37 -1.34 -7.05 2.31
N TYR A 38 -1.58 -6.82 1.03
CA TYR A 38 -0.83 -7.46 -0.05
C TYR A 38 0.05 -6.44 -0.74
N LYS A 39 1.29 -6.82 -0.99
CA LYS A 39 2.21 -5.96 -1.74
C LYS A 39 1.80 -5.97 -3.21
N LYS A 40 1.51 -4.79 -3.75
CA LYS A 40 1.12 -4.61 -5.14
C LYS A 40 1.86 -3.46 -5.75
N GLU A 41 2.25 -3.63 -7.01
CA GLU A 41 2.89 -2.59 -7.77
C GLU A 41 1.83 -1.75 -8.46
N ILE A 42 1.88 -0.44 -8.25
CA ILE A 42 0.93 0.48 -8.86
C ILE A 42 1.71 1.56 -9.61
N PHE A 43 1.47 1.65 -10.90
CA PHE A 43 2.06 2.69 -11.74
C PHE A 43 1.36 4.00 -11.52
N HIS A 44 2.16 5.05 -11.39
CA HIS A 44 1.66 6.41 -11.42
C HIS A 44 2.47 7.15 -12.48
N GLN A 45 1.81 7.83 -13.41
CA GLN A 45 2.49 8.35 -14.61
C GLN A 45 3.62 9.32 -14.32
N ASP A 46 3.57 10.03 -13.22
CA ASP A 46 4.61 11.01 -12.85
C ASP A 46 5.50 10.52 -11.72
N ALA A 47 5.46 9.22 -11.42
CA ALA A 47 6.24 8.64 -10.35
C ALA A 47 6.90 7.36 -10.83
N TRP A 48 7.95 6.95 -10.12
CA TRP A 48 8.57 5.66 -10.36
C TRP A 48 7.61 4.54 -9.96
N ASP A 49 7.89 3.36 -10.46
CA ASP A 49 7.17 2.17 -10.01
C ASP A 49 7.36 2.02 -8.51
N HIS A 50 6.26 1.94 -7.81
CA HIS A 50 6.28 1.76 -6.37
C HIS A 50 5.44 0.57 -5.97
N ASP A 51 5.93 -0.16 -4.99
CA ASP A 51 5.13 -1.18 -4.34
C ASP A 51 4.38 -0.56 -3.19
N TYR A 52 3.15 -0.99 -3.02
CA TYR A 52 2.27 -0.55 -1.95
C TYR A 52 1.69 -1.76 -1.26
N TYR A 53 1.35 -1.62 0.01
CA TYR A 53 0.60 -2.64 0.72
C TYR A 53 -0.87 -2.25 0.68
N VAL A 54 -1.66 -3.07 0.00
CA VAL A 54 -3.07 -2.79 -0.25
C VAL A 54 -3.93 -3.68 0.63
N CYS A 55 -4.84 -3.06 1.38
CA CYS A 55 -5.74 -3.78 2.25
C CYS A 55 -6.63 -4.74 1.46
N GLU A 56 -6.85 -5.93 2.00
CA GLU A 56 -7.65 -6.96 1.33
C GLU A 56 -9.08 -6.51 1.03
N SER A 57 -9.58 -5.52 1.77
CA SER A 57 -10.96 -5.07 1.63
C SER A 57 -11.18 -4.10 0.49
N ILE A 58 -10.11 -3.63 -0.17
CA ILE A 58 -10.26 -2.72 -1.31
C ILE A 58 -9.83 -3.40 -2.60
N THR A 59 -10.42 -2.95 -3.71
CA THR A 59 -10.10 -3.49 -5.02
C THR A 59 -8.86 -2.83 -5.59
N ASP A 60 -8.28 -3.44 -6.63
CA ASP A 60 -7.14 -2.86 -7.32
C ASP A 60 -7.51 -1.49 -7.92
N GLN A 61 -8.73 -1.36 -8.42
CA GLN A 61 -9.18 -0.09 -8.98
C GLN A 61 -9.24 1.00 -7.92
N GLN A 62 -9.74 0.67 -6.73
CA GLN A 62 -9.79 1.61 -5.63
C GLN A 62 -8.38 2.02 -5.20
N ALA A 63 -7.46 1.08 -5.15
CA ALA A 63 -6.08 1.35 -4.81
C ALA A 63 -5.43 2.30 -5.81
N ARG A 64 -5.66 2.09 -7.10
CA ARG A 64 -5.14 2.97 -8.14
C ARG A 64 -5.69 4.37 -8.01
N ASN A 65 -6.99 4.49 -7.79
CA ASN A 65 -7.61 5.79 -7.62
C ASN A 65 -7.01 6.53 -6.44
N TRP A 66 -6.76 5.81 -5.36
CA TRP A 66 -6.15 6.39 -4.17
C TRP A 66 -4.76 6.93 -4.49
N VAL A 67 -3.93 6.15 -5.19
CA VAL A 67 -2.57 6.55 -5.55
C VAL A 67 -2.59 7.77 -6.47
N TYR A 68 -3.50 7.79 -7.44
CA TYR A 68 -3.57 8.89 -8.39
C TYR A 68 -4.01 10.20 -7.75
N ASP A 69 -4.71 10.12 -6.63
CA ASP A 69 -5.18 11.30 -5.91
C ASP A 69 -4.11 11.87 -4.96
N ILE A 70 -2.99 11.16 -4.77
CA ILE A 70 -1.91 11.64 -3.92
C ILE A 70 -1.14 12.74 -4.62
N PRO A 71 -0.96 13.91 -3.98
CA PRO A 71 -0.09 14.94 -4.56
C PRO A 71 1.35 14.45 -4.67
N LEU A 72 1.99 14.76 -5.78
CA LEU A 72 3.37 14.36 -6.02
C LEU A 72 4.32 15.54 -5.77
N TYR A 73 4.66 15.76 -4.52
CA TYR A 73 5.69 16.75 -4.16
C TYR A 73 6.42 16.42 -2.90
#